data_5e8dc7fe995bb4a3e18db952c87f6f38
#
_entry.id   5e8dc7fe995bb4a3e18db952c87f6f38
#
_cell.length_a   1.000
_cell.length_b   1.000
_cell.length_c   1.000
_cell.angle_alpha   90.00
_cell.angle_beta   90.00
_cell.angle_gamma   90.00
#
_symmetry.space_group_name_H-M   'P 1'
#
loop_
_entity.id
_entity.type
_entity.pdbx_description
1 polymer ?
#
loop_
_entity_poly.entity_id
_entity_poly.type
_entity_poly.pdbx_seq_one_letter_code
_entity_poly.pdbx_strand_id
1 'polypeptide(L)'
;MMSMNWNYPTTIWFGNQRINEIQKACESLNIRKPLIVTDPGILKTNIIEKINSSLVNKSNIFSEVQSNPTGNNVELGVSYFNSNSHDGVIAVGGGSGMDVGKGIAFMAGQDRPLWDFEDIGDYWTRANSEAIKPIIAVPTTAGTGSETGRAGVYTNEETKEKKIIFHPKMLPSIVILDPELTVPLPKSLTAFTGMDALAHCLESYCSNFFHPFSQGIALEGMFIVKNNLINAYHDGSNLDARGNMLAASSMGCLLYTSDAADDPTC
;
A
#
# COMPACT_ATOMS: atom_id res chain seq x y z
N MET A 1 -7.58 33.36 -8.39
CA MET A 1 -7.45 32.28 -7.38
C MET A 1 -7.60 30.97 -8.14
N MET A 2 -6.65 30.07 -8.07
CA MET A 2 -6.76 28.76 -8.74
C MET A 2 -7.86 27.95 -8.10
N SER A 3 -8.66 27.22 -8.90
CA SER A 3 -9.63 26.26 -8.40
C SER A 3 -8.92 24.92 -8.23
N MET A 4 -8.98 24.29 -7.04
CA MET A 4 -8.29 23.04 -6.72
C MET A 4 -9.22 22.12 -5.95
N ASN A 5 -9.06 20.80 -6.14
CA ASN A 5 -9.76 19.75 -5.42
C ASN A 5 -8.77 18.98 -4.55
N TRP A 6 -9.10 18.81 -3.27
CA TRP A 6 -8.28 18.05 -2.33
C TRP A 6 -9.04 16.83 -1.84
N ASN A 7 -8.47 15.63 -1.99
CA ASN A 7 -9.12 14.37 -1.65
C ASN A 7 -8.24 13.53 -0.71
N TYR A 8 -8.82 13.14 0.45
CA TYR A 8 -8.16 12.27 1.45
C TYR A 8 -9.09 11.08 1.77
N PRO A 9 -9.11 10.04 0.93
CA PRO A 9 -10.25 9.14 0.89
C PRO A 9 -10.11 7.82 1.65
N THR A 10 -9.00 7.51 2.37
CA THR A 10 -8.78 6.17 2.93
C THR A 10 -9.27 6.03 4.37
N THR A 11 -9.92 4.90 4.71
CA THR A 11 -10.28 4.54 6.07
C THR A 11 -9.12 3.81 6.75
N ILE A 12 -8.56 4.39 7.82
CA ILE A 12 -7.43 3.82 8.56
C ILE A 12 -7.88 3.30 9.92
N TRP A 13 -7.56 2.05 10.21
CA TRP A 13 -7.72 1.42 11.52
C TRP A 13 -6.34 1.30 12.18
N PHE A 14 -6.07 2.20 13.11
CA PHE A 14 -4.77 2.33 13.75
C PHE A 14 -4.77 1.77 15.18
N GLY A 15 -3.71 1.06 15.56
CA GLY A 15 -3.43 0.63 16.93
C GLY A 15 -2.94 -0.81 17.03
N ASN A 16 -2.49 -1.18 18.23
CA ASN A 16 -2.02 -2.54 18.52
C ASN A 16 -3.16 -3.56 18.37
N GLN A 17 -2.83 -4.73 17.85
CA GLN A 17 -3.75 -5.86 17.66
C GLN A 17 -4.95 -5.57 16.74
N ARG A 18 -4.90 -4.48 15.96
CA ARG A 18 -5.97 -4.17 15.00
C ARG A 18 -6.10 -5.22 13.90
N ILE A 19 -5.03 -6.00 13.67
CA ILE A 19 -5.08 -7.14 12.74
C ILE A 19 -6.14 -8.18 13.10
N ASN A 20 -6.48 -8.31 14.39
CA ASN A 20 -7.52 -9.22 14.84
C ASN A 20 -8.92 -8.84 14.32
N GLU A 21 -9.08 -7.64 13.80
CA GLU A 21 -10.35 -7.17 13.21
C GLU A 21 -10.42 -7.38 11.70
N ILE A 22 -9.49 -8.12 11.09
CA ILE A 22 -9.43 -8.36 9.64
C ILE A 22 -10.73 -8.98 9.09
N GLN A 23 -11.38 -9.87 9.85
CA GLN A 23 -12.66 -10.43 9.46
C GLN A 23 -13.74 -9.35 9.35
N LYS A 24 -13.81 -8.42 10.31
CA LYS A 24 -14.74 -7.29 10.27
C LYS A 24 -14.45 -6.35 9.08
N ALA A 25 -13.16 -6.17 8.71
CA ALA A 25 -12.80 -5.42 7.51
C ALA A 25 -13.32 -6.11 6.24
N CYS A 26 -13.16 -7.43 6.13
CA CYS A 26 -13.70 -8.20 5.02
C CYS A 26 -15.24 -8.07 4.93
N GLU A 27 -15.94 -8.21 6.06
CA GLU A 27 -17.40 -8.10 6.13
C GLU A 27 -17.90 -6.72 5.68
N SER A 28 -17.23 -5.64 6.11
CA SER A 28 -17.60 -4.26 5.75
C SER A 28 -17.45 -3.97 4.25
N LEU A 29 -16.59 -4.71 3.57
CA LEU A 29 -16.35 -4.62 2.12
C LEU A 29 -17.06 -5.74 1.32
N ASN A 30 -17.88 -6.56 1.98
CA ASN A 30 -18.54 -7.74 1.40
C ASN A 30 -17.55 -8.77 0.79
N ILE A 31 -16.32 -8.83 1.30
CA ILE A 31 -15.33 -9.83 0.89
C ILE A 31 -15.61 -11.13 1.66
N ARG A 32 -15.90 -12.20 0.91
CA ARG A 32 -16.20 -13.54 1.47
C ARG A 32 -15.06 -14.52 1.28
N LYS A 33 -14.27 -14.32 0.23
CA LYS A 33 -13.16 -15.19 -0.13
C LYS A 33 -11.93 -14.36 -0.52
N PRO A 34 -11.29 -13.69 0.43
CA PRO A 34 -10.12 -12.87 0.15
C PRO A 34 -8.95 -13.69 -0.42
N LEU A 35 -8.06 -13.06 -1.17
CA LEU A 35 -6.72 -13.55 -1.47
C LEU A 35 -5.72 -12.77 -0.62
N ILE A 36 -4.91 -13.45 0.19
CA ILE A 36 -3.76 -12.83 0.84
C ILE A 36 -2.62 -12.75 -0.18
N VAL A 37 -2.14 -11.52 -0.44
CA VAL A 37 -0.98 -11.27 -1.30
C VAL A 37 0.17 -10.78 -0.43
N THR A 38 1.31 -11.46 -0.50
CA THR A 38 2.47 -11.18 0.36
C THR A 38 3.78 -11.59 -0.31
N ASP A 39 4.91 -11.27 0.31
CA ASP A 39 6.24 -11.71 -0.15
C ASP A 39 6.77 -12.91 0.65
N PRO A 40 7.78 -13.65 0.12
CA PRO A 40 8.35 -14.82 0.81
C PRO A 40 9.01 -14.50 2.16
N GLY A 41 9.38 -13.24 2.41
CA GLY A 41 9.95 -12.81 3.70
C GLY A 41 8.90 -12.82 4.80
N ILE A 42 7.72 -12.33 4.51
CA ILE A 42 6.59 -12.30 5.46
C ILE A 42 6.10 -13.71 5.80
N LEU A 43 6.18 -14.67 4.86
CA LEU A 43 5.83 -16.07 5.14
C LEU A 43 6.71 -16.72 6.23
N LYS A 44 7.90 -16.18 6.46
CA LYS A 44 8.82 -16.67 7.51
C LYS A 44 8.50 -16.10 8.90
N THR A 45 7.52 -15.20 8.98
CA THR A 45 7.03 -14.60 10.21
C THR A 45 5.70 -15.24 10.62
N ASN A 46 5.20 -14.91 11.81
CA ASN A 46 3.88 -15.35 12.28
C ASN A 46 2.72 -14.45 11.80
N ILE A 47 2.99 -13.45 10.93
CA ILE A 47 1.98 -12.46 10.51
C ILE A 47 0.83 -13.13 9.76
N ILE A 48 1.15 -13.99 8.79
CA ILE A 48 0.13 -14.69 8.00
C ILE A 48 -0.70 -15.65 8.87
N GLU A 49 -0.08 -16.27 9.86
CA GLU A 49 -0.80 -17.11 10.83
C GLU A 49 -1.77 -16.28 11.67
N LYS A 50 -1.34 -15.11 12.17
CA LYS A 50 -2.23 -14.17 12.89
C LYS A 50 -3.43 -13.77 12.02
N ILE A 51 -3.21 -13.39 10.76
CA ILE A 51 -4.28 -13.03 9.83
C ILE A 51 -5.25 -14.20 9.65
N ASN A 52 -4.74 -15.39 9.32
CA ASN A 52 -5.58 -16.56 9.08
C ASN A 52 -6.32 -17.03 10.32
N SER A 53 -5.77 -16.84 11.52
CA SER A 53 -6.47 -17.18 12.78
C SER A 53 -7.60 -16.21 13.12
N SER A 54 -7.54 -15.00 12.55
CA SER A 54 -8.56 -13.96 12.74
C SER A 54 -9.64 -13.96 11.63
N LEU A 55 -9.49 -14.80 10.60
CA LEU A 55 -10.50 -15.03 9.57
C LEU A 55 -11.37 -16.25 9.91
N VAL A 56 -12.66 -16.18 9.60
CA VAL A 56 -13.59 -17.31 9.76
C VAL A 56 -13.14 -18.52 8.93
N ASN A 57 -12.70 -18.29 7.71
CA ASN A 57 -12.13 -19.32 6.83
C ASN A 57 -10.70 -18.93 6.47
N LYS A 58 -9.79 -19.91 6.52
CA LYS A 58 -8.41 -19.67 6.07
C LYS A 58 -8.41 -19.23 4.61
N SER A 59 -7.63 -18.19 4.35
CA SER A 59 -7.48 -17.63 3.01
C SER A 59 -6.35 -18.32 2.25
N ASN A 60 -6.48 -18.38 0.93
CA ASN A 60 -5.36 -18.73 0.06
C ASN A 60 -4.31 -17.61 0.08
N ILE A 61 -3.07 -17.98 -0.19
CA ILE A 61 -1.94 -17.06 -0.16
C ILE A 61 -1.26 -17.07 -1.53
N PHE A 62 -1.04 -15.91 -2.10
CA PHE A 62 -0.17 -15.69 -3.24
C PHE A 62 1.10 -15.00 -2.73
N SER A 63 2.26 -15.62 -2.92
CA SER A 63 3.54 -15.17 -2.37
C SER A 63 4.65 -15.01 -3.40
N GLU A 64 4.32 -15.07 -4.68
CA GLU A 64 5.28 -14.86 -5.78
C GLU A 64 5.49 -13.36 -6.03
N VAL A 65 5.87 -12.64 -4.95
CA VAL A 65 6.14 -11.21 -4.96
C VAL A 65 7.64 -10.97 -4.83
N GLN A 66 8.21 -10.30 -5.81
CA GLN A 66 9.63 -9.90 -5.81
C GLN A 66 9.80 -8.52 -5.17
N SER A 67 11.02 -8.22 -4.67
CA SER A 67 11.34 -6.92 -4.05
C SER A 67 11.25 -5.73 -5.01
N ASN A 68 11.35 -5.96 -6.32
CA ASN A 68 10.97 -5.02 -7.37
C ASN A 68 9.93 -5.75 -8.22
N PRO A 69 8.65 -5.58 -7.95
CA PRO A 69 7.61 -6.37 -8.59
C PRO A 69 7.55 -6.10 -10.09
N THR A 70 7.24 -7.15 -10.84
CA THR A 70 7.16 -7.12 -12.29
C THR A 70 5.71 -7.25 -12.76
N GLY A 71 5.45 -6.95 -14.04
CA GLY A 71 4.16 -7.23 -14.65
C GLY A 71 3.75 -8.69 -14.52
N ASN A 72 4.72 -9.62 -14.67
CA ASN A 72 4.48 -11.05 -14.52
C ASN A 72 4.01 -11.45 -13.11
N ASN A 73 4.50 -10.79 -12.04
CA ASN A 73 3.97 -11.05 -10.69
C ASN A 73 2.47 -10.74 -10.61
N VAL A 74 2.02 -9.67 -11.26
CA VAL A 74 0.60 -9.30 -11.31
C VAL A 74 -0.19 -10.32 -12.14
N GLU A 75 0.28 -10.70 -13.32
CA GLU A 75 -0.40 -11.65 -14.21
C GLU A 75 -0.59 -13.03 -13.58
N LEU A 76 0.47 -13.56 -12.94
CA LEU A 76 0.39 -14.81 -12.18
C LEU A 76 -0.61 -14.72 -11.03
N GLY A 77 -0.58 -13.60 -10.30
CA GLY A 77 -1.50 -13.34 -9.21
C GLY A 77 -2.95 -13.22 -9.66
N VAL A 78 -3.22 -12.57 -10.81
CA VAL A 78 -4.55 -12.49 -11.43
C VAL A 78 -5.05 -13.87 -11.83
N SER A 79 -4.20 -14.68 -12.47
CA SER A 79 -4.52 -16.05 -12.83
C SER A 79 -4.90 -16.88 -11.61
N TYR A 80 -4.12 -16.75 -10.54
CA TYR A 80 -4.39 -17.44 -9.27
C TYR A 80 -5.69 -16.95 -8.62
N PHE A 81 -5.92 -15.63 -8.59
CA PHE A 81 -7.14 -15.01 -8.05
C PHE A 81 -8.40 -15.54 -8.75
N ASN A 82 -8.41 -15.52 -10.08
CA ASN A 82 -9.56 -15.91 -10.89
C ASN A 82 -9.82 -17.42 -10.84
N SER A 83 -8.77 -18.26 -10.94
CA SER A 83 -8.89 -19.72 -10.87
C SER A 83 -9.45 -20.21 -9.54
N ASN A 84 -9.25 -19.45 -8.47
CA ASN A 84 -9.76 -19.77 -7.14
C ASN A 84 -11.02 -18.97 -6.78
N SER A 85 -11.58 -18.18 -7.69
CA SER A 85 -12.82 -17.39 -7.48
C SER A 85 -12.76 -16.50 -6.22
N HIS A 86 -11.66 -15.76 -6.05
CA HIS A 86 -11.53 -14.76 -5.00
C HIS A 86 -12.36 -13.51 -5.31
N ASP A 87 -12.76 -12.76 -4.29
CA ASP A 87 -13.64 -11.59 -4.43
C ASP A 87 -13.07 -10.29 -3.82
N GLY A 88 -11.89 -10.36 -3.21
CA GLY A 88 -11.15 -9.23 -2.65
C GLY A 88 -9.70 -9.59 -2.34
N VAL A 89 -8.88 -8.60 -2.06
CA VAL A 89 -7.46 -8.76 -1.77
C VAL A 89 -7.13 -8.24 -0.37
N ILE A 90 -6.35 -9.01 0.38
CA ILE A 90 -5.64 -8.56 1.59
C ILE A 90 -4.16 -8.46 1.20
N ALA A 91 -3.68 -7.23 0.95
CA ALA A 91 -2.29 -6.97 0.62
C ALA A 91 -1.47 -6.82 1.92
N VAL A 92 -0.47 -7.70 2.13
CA VAL A 92 0.31 -7.78 3.38
C VAL A 92 1.80 -7.64 3.06
N GLY A 93 2.48 -6.69 3.66
CA GLY A 93 3.92 -6.53 3.46
C GLY A 93 4.39 -5.09 3.38
N GLY A 94 5.52 -4.87 2.76
CA GLY A 94 6.02 -3.56 2.37
C GLY A 94 5.46 -3.10 1.02
N GLY A 95 6.03 -2.05 0.43
CA GLY A 95 5.58 -1.46 -0.84
C GLY A 95 5.35 -2.49 -1.94
N SER A 96 6.28 -3.44 -2.14
CA SER A 96 6.15 -4.48 -3.19
C SER A 96 4.92 -5.37 -3.00
N GLY A 97 4.65 -5.81 -1.76
CA GLY A 97 3.46 -6.60 -1.43
C GLY A 97 2.17 -5.81 -1.64
N MET A 98 2.19 -4.52 -1.25
CA MET A 98 1.08 -3.60 -1.49
C MET A 98 0.81 -3.43 -2.98
N ASP A 99 1.85 -3.14 -3.76
CA ASP A 99 1.72 -2.86 -5.19
C ASP A 99 1.20 -4.08 -5.95
N VAL A 100 1.77 -5.28 -5.72
CA VAL A 100 1.25 -6.51 -6.35
C VAL A 100 -0.19 -6.78 -5.94
N GLY A 101 -0.54 -6.59 -4.67
CA GLY A 101 -1.92 -6.75 -4.20
C GLY A 101 -2.89 -5.79 -4.90
N LYS A 102 -2.50 -4.51 -5.05
CA LYS A 102 -3.27 -3.51 -5.80
C LYS A 102 -3.39 -3.89 -7.29
N GLY A 103 -2.28 -4.32 -7.90
CA GLY A 103 -2.26 -4.76 -9.29
C GLY A 103 -3.17 -5.95 -9.56
N ILE A 104 -3.16 -6.96 -8.69
CA ILE A 104 -4.06 -8.12 -8.79
C ILE A 104 -5.52 -7.68 -8.67
N ALA A 105 -5.86 -6.87 -7.66
CA ALA A 105 -7.22 -6.39 -7.45
C ALA A 105 -7.72 -5.55 -8.62
N PHE A 106 -6.85 -4.72 -9.19
CA PHE A 106 -7.14 -3.91 -10.36
C PHE A 106 -7.37 -4.78 -11.59
N MET A 107 -6.43 -5.69 -11.89
CA MET A 107 -6.41 -6.45 -13.14
C MET A 107 -7.36 -7.66 -13.17
N ALA A 108 -7.86 -8.14 -12.03
CA ALA A 108 -8.66 -9.37 -11.95
C ALA A 108 -9.94 -9.37 -12.80
N GLY A 109 -10.43 -8.20 -13.17
CA GLY A 109 -11.62 -8.06 -14.02
C GLY A 109 -11.38 -7.21 -15.28
N GLN A 110 -10.12 -6.95 -15.66
CA GLN A 110 -9.81 -6.22 -16.88
C GLN A 110 -9.63 -7.15 -18.08
N ASP A 111 -9.91 -6.64 -19.27
CA ASP A 111 -9.78 -7.35 -20.57
C ASP A 111 -8.57 -6.88 -21.39
N ARG A 112 -7.81 -5.90 -20.88
CA ARG A 112 -6.62 -5.31 -21.49
C ARG A 112 -5.35 -5.72 -20.74
N PRO A 113 -4.18 -5.73 -21.37
CA PRO A 113 -2.91 -5.97 -20.70
C PRO A 113 -2.59 -4.84 -19.69
N LEU A 114 -1.81 -5.17 -18.65
CA LEU A 114 -1.43 -4.24 -17.57
C LEU A 114 -0.88 -2.91 -18.10
N TRP A 115 -0.03 -2.97 -19.11
CA TRP A 115 0.68 -1.81 -19.65
C TRP A 115 -0.19 -0.83 -20.43
N ASP A 116 -1.43 -1.22 -20.80
CA ASP A 116 -2.42 -0.31 -21.40
C ASP A 116 -2.94 0.73 -20.38
N PHE A 117 -2.66 0.53 -19.11
CA PHE A 117 -3.08 1.38 -18.00
C PHE A 117 -1.91 2.15 -17.36
N GLU A 118 -0.77 2.27 -18.07
CA GLU A 118 0.35 3.10 -17.62
C GLU A 118 -0.15 4.53 -17.33
N ASP A 119 0.41 5.15 -16.28
CA ASP A 119 0.04 6.50 -15.86
C ASP A 119 0.54 7.56 -16.87
N ILE A 120 -0.14 7.61 -17.99
CA ILE A 120 0.11 8.53 -19.09
C ILE A 120 -1.22 9.18 -19.49
N GLY A 121 -1.37 10.45 -19.18
CA GLY A 121 -2.56 11.21 -19.52
C GLY A 121 -3.83 10.57 -18.93
N ASP A 122 -4.75 10.16 -19.78
CA ASP A 122 -6.05 9.60 -19.38
C ASP A 122 -6.16 8.06 -19.51
N TYR A 123 -5.03 7.33 -19.63
CA TYR A 123 -5.06 5.88 -19.85
C TYR A 123 -5.79 5.10 -18.77
N TRP A 124 -5.80 5.60 -17.53
CA TRP A 124 -6.56 5.01 -16.43
C TRP A 124 -8.07 4.93 -16.71
N THR A 125 -8.62 5.79 -17.59
CA THR A 125 -10.04 5.79 -17.96
C THR A 125 -10.42 4.60 -18.85
N ARG A 126 -9.44 3.87 -19.41
CA ARG A 126 -9.66 2.64 -20.20
C ARG A 126 -10.12 1.47 -19.33
N ALA A 127 -9.94 1.57 -18.01
CA ALA A 127 -10.27 0.49 -17.09
C ALA A 127 -11.77 0.34 -16.89
N ASN A 128 -12.23 -0.92 -16.79
CA ASN A 128 -13.54 -1.22 -16.27
C ASN A 128 -13.53 -1.05 -14.73
N SER A 129 -13.89 0.15 -14.27
CA SER A 129 -13.84 0.54 -12.87
C SER A 129 -14.74 -0.31 -11.95
N GLU A 130 -15.83 -0.88 -12.48
CA GLU A 130 -16.76 -1.71 -11.69
C GLU A 130 -16.23 -3.14 -11.49
N ALA A 131 -15.26 -3.55 -12.29
CA ALA A 131 -14.63 -4.86 -12.17
C ALA A 131 -13.47 -4.91 -11.15
N ILE A 132 -12.99 -3.74 -10.71
CA ILE A 132 -11.88 -3.62 -9.73
C ILE A 132 -12.35 -4.17 -8.38
N LYS A 133 -11.52 -5.03 -7.77
CA LYS A 133 -11.87 -5.71 -6.52
C LYS A 133 -11.48 -4.87 -5.29
N PRO A 134 -12.22 -4.97 -4.17
CA PRO A 134 -11.89 -4.27 -2.94
C PRO A 134 -10.55 -4.75 -2.37
N ILE A 135 -9.83 -3.81 -1.73
CA ILE A 135 -8.49 -4.03 -1.17
C ILE A 135 -8.49 -3.66 0.31
N ILE A 136 -7.94 -4.54 1.13
CA ILE A 136 -7.52 -4.27 2.51
C ILE A 136 -5.99 -4.26 2.53
N ALA A 137 -5.39 -3.19 3.01
CA ALA A 137 -3.95 -3.07 3.13
C ALA A 137 -3.48 -3.29 4.56
N VAL A 138 -2.44 -4.10 4.73
CA VAL A 138 -1.82 -4.44 6.03
C VAL A 138 -0.31 -4.24 5.90
N PRO A 139 0.20 -3.01 6.06
CA PRO A 139 1.63 -2.73 5.93
C PRO A 139 2.41 -3.34 7.10
N THR A 140 3.60 -3.84 6.79
CA THR A 140 4.57 -4.38 7.76
C THR A 140 5.88 -3.59 7.79
N THR A 141 5.95 -2.53 7.00
CA THR A 141 7.05 -1.55 6.95
C THR A 141 6.49 -0.14 7.09
N ALA A 142 7.28 0.76 7.61
CA ALA A 142 6.94 2.18 7.74
C ALA A 142 7.87 2.99 6.83
N GLY A 143 7.55 3.06 5.54
CA GLY A 143 8.40 3.71 4.53
C GLY A 143 7.60 4.27 3.38
N THR A 144 7.24 3.42 2.42
CA THR A 144 6.60 3.83 1.16
C THR A 144 5.21 4.44 1.34
N GLY A 145 4.48 4.07 2.40
CA GLY A 145 3.09 4.50 2.58
C GLY A 145 2.13 4.00 1.48
N SER A 146 2.55 3.02 0.65
CA SER A 146 1.80 2.55 -0.52
C SER A 146 0.36 2.12 -0.19
N GLU A 147 0.08 1.83 1.07
CA GLU A 147 -1.27 1.54 1.58
C GLU A 147 -2.25 2.71 1.45
N THR A 148 -1.75 3.93 1.30
CA THR A 148 -2.57 5.13 1.07
C THR A 148 -2.46 5.65 -0.37
N GLY A 149 -1.73 4.92 -1.23
CA GLY A 149 -1.50 5.28 -2.62
C GLY A 149 -2.50 4.67 -3.59
N ARG A 150 -2.82 5.40 -4.67
CA ARG A 150 -3.71 5.01 -5.78
C ARG A 150 -2.98 4.36 -6.96
N ALA A 151 -1.68 4.12 -6.82
CA ALA A 151 -0.84 3.59 -7.87
C ALA A 151 -0.05 2.36 -7.40
N GLY A 152 0.45 1.60 -8.34
CA GLY A 152 1.44 0.55 -8.11
C GLY A 152 2.59 0.70 -9.10
N VAL A 153 3.81 0.41 -8.65
CA VAL A 153 5.03 0.51 -9.46
C VAL A 153 5.50 -0.89 -9.85
N TYR A 154 5.61 -1.13 -11.15
CA TYR A 154 5.99 -2.43 -11.70
C TYR A 154 7.13 -2.29 -12.69
N THR A 155 8.08 -3.22 -12.67
CA THR A 155 9.12 -3.32 -13.69
C THR A 155 8.56 -3.99 -14.93
N ASN A 156 8.60 -3.29 -16.06
CA ASN A 156 8.35 -3.90 -17.35
C ASN A 156 9.56 -4.76 -17.73
N GLU A 157 9.34 -6.06 -17.93
CA GLU A 157 10.43 -7.01 -18.12
C GLU A 157 11.06 -6.92 -19.51
N GLU A 158 10.36 -6.35 -20.48
CA GLU A 158 10.86 -6.13 -21.84
C GLU A 158 11.73 -4.88 -21.90
N THR A 159 11.24 -3.74 -21.39
CA THR A 159 11.95 -2.46 -21.43
C THR A 159 12.93 -2.28 -20.29
N LYS A 160 12.84 -3.09 -19.21
CA LYS A 160 13.61 -2.96 -17.96
C LYS A 160 13.36 -1.63 -17.21
N GLU A 161 12.26 -0.96 -17.50
CA GLU A 161 11.86 0.30 -16.89
C GLU A 161 10.81 0.06 -15.79
N LYS A 162 10.85 0.88 -14.76
CA LYS A 162 9.76 0.96 -13.78
C LYS A 162 8.65 1.82 -14.38
N LYS A 163 7.43 1.27 -14.36
CA LYS A 163 6.24 1.93 -14.85
C LYS A 163 5.22 2.02 -13.74
N ILE A 164 4.46 3.11 -13.75
CA ILE A 164 3.39 3.36 -12.79
C ILE A 164 2.07 2.97 -13.45
N ILE A 165 1.27 2.20 -12.74
CA ILE A 165 -0.13 1.94 -13.09
C ILE A 165 -0.99 2.65 -12.06
N PHE A 166 -1.85 3.52 -12.51
CA PHE A 166 -2.68 4.37 -11.67
C PHE A 166 -4.17 4.13 -11.94
N HIS A 167 -4.96 4.08 -10.89
CA HIS A 167 -6.41 4.22 -10.98
C HIS A 167 -6.98 4.63 -9.61
N PRO A 168 -7.98 5.55 -9.54
CA PRO A 168 -8.58 5.97 -8.25
C PRO A 168 -9.04 4.82 -7.36
N LYS A 169 -9.58 3.75 -7.93
CA LYS A 169 -10.05 2.56 -7.21
C LYS A 169 -8.94 1.56 -6.84
N MET A 170 -7.67 1.82 -7.17
CA MET A 170 -6.52 1.06 -6.62
C MET A 170 -6.19 1.46 -5.19
N LEU A 171 -6.78 2.55 -4.70
CA LEU A 171 -6.66 2.93 -3.30
C LEU A 171 -7.28 1.84 -2.41
N PRO A 172 -6.54 1.29 -1.43
CA PRO A 172 -7.11 0.38 -0.46
C PRO A 172 -8.31 0.99 0.27
N SER A 173 -9.42 0.26 0.33
CA SER A 173 -10.65 0.73 0.97
C SER A 173 -10.51 0.80 2.49
N ILE A 174 -9.73 -0.11 3.07
CA ILE A 174 -9.38 -0.12 4.49
C ILE A 174 -7.88 -0.40 4.61
N VAL A 175 -7.24 0.35 5.51
CA VAL A 175 -5.85 0.16 5.91
C VAL A 175 -5.81 -0.22 7.38
N ILE A 176 -5.13 -1.31 7.72
CA ILE A 176 -4.91 -1.74 9.11
C ILE A 176 -3.45 -1.44 9.48
N LEU A 177 -3.26 -0.36 10.24
CA LEU A 177 -1.94 0.04 10.76
C LEU A 177 -1.76 -0.55 12.17
N ASP A 178 -1.18 -1.74 12.24
CA ASP A 178 -0.89 -2.44 13.50
C ASP A 178 0.61 -2.43 13.77
N PRO A 179 1.09 -1.67 14.77
CA PRO A 179 2.51 -1.58 15.10
C PRO A 179 3.19 -2.92 15.40
N GLU A 180 2.46 -3.90 15.94
CA GLU A 180 3.00 -5.23 16.24
C GLU A 180 3.51 -5.95 14.98
N LEU A 181 2.93 -5.67 13.81
CA LEU A 181 3.31 -6.30 12.55
C LEU A 181 4.65 -5.77 12.00
N THR A 182 5.13 -4.65 12.52
CA THR A 182 6.44 -4.08 12.14
C THR A 182 7.58 -4.54 13.06
N VAL A 183 7.28 -5.18 14.19
CA VAL A 183 8.28 -5.64 15.18
C VAL A 183 9.30 -6.63 14.57
N PRO A 184 8.91 -7.58 13.68
CA PRO A 184 9.86 -8.48 13.05
C PRO A 184 10.82 -7.81 12.05
N LEU A 185 10.60 -6.53 11.70
CA LEU A 185 11.42 -5.84 10.70
C LEU A 185 12.86 -5.65 11.21
N PRO A 186 13.89 -6.07 10.45
CA PRO A 186 15.29 -5.87 10.80
C PRO A 186 15.64 -4.39 10.99
N LYS A 187 16.60 -4.10 11.88
CA LYS A 187 17.07 -2.73 12.18
C LYS A 187 17.47 -1.95 10.92
N SER A 188 18.20 -2.57 10.01
CA SER A 188 18.61 -1.94 8.75
C SER A 188 17.39 -1.52 7.90
N LEU A 189 16.39 -2.39 7.78
CA LEU A 189 15.18 -2.05 7.06
C LEU A 189 14.35 -1.00 7.80
N THR A 190 14.30 -1.04 9.13
CA THR A 190 13.67 0.04 9.92
C THR A 190 14.29 1.40 9.61
N ALA A 191 15.62 1.48 9.51
CA ALA A 191 16.31 2.72 9.17
C ALA A 191 16.02 3.15 7.73
N PHE A 192 16.16 2.26 6.76
CA PHE A 192 15.96 2.59 5.35
C PHE A 192 14.52 3.01 5.06
N THR A 193 13.55 2.25 5.54
CA THR A 193 12.14 2.60 5.33
C THR A 193 11.75 3.87 6.09
N GLY A 194 12.29 4.09 7.29
CA GLY A 194 12.02 5.32 8.03
C GLY A 194 12.61 6.57 7.36
N MET A 195 13.77 6.46 6.71
CA MET A 195 14.32 7.54 5.89
C MET A 195 13.51 7.76 4.61
N ASP A 196 12.96 6.70 4.03
CA ASP A 196 12.04 6.76 2.90
C ASP A 196 10.76 7.55 3.27
N ALA A 197 10.17 7.26 4.43
CA ALA A 197 9.03 8.02 4.95
C ALA A 197 9.37 9.52 5.13
N LEU A 198 10.59 9.83 5.59
CA LEU A 198 11.06 11.22 5.71
C LEU A 198 11.18 11.88 4.34
N ALA A 199 11.74 11.16 3.36
CA ALA A 199 11.91 11.66 1.99
C ALA A 199 10.54 11.98 1.36
N HIS A 200 9.57 11.09 1.45
CA HIS A 200 8.21 11.32 0.95
C HIS A 200 7.54 12.54 1.59
N CYS A 201 7.66 12.70 2.91
CA CYS A 201 7.14 13.90 3.58
C CYS A 201 7.84 15.17 3.09
N LEU A 202 9.18 15.13 2.89
CA LEU A 202 9.95 16.27 2.41
C LEU A 202 9.60 16.63 0.96
N GLU A 203 9.48 15.64 0.07
CA GLU A 203 9.08 15.83 -1.31
C GLU A 203 7.70 16.48 -1.42
N SER A 204 6.74 15.96 -0.66
CA SER A 204 5.39 16.52 -0.59
C SER A 204 5.37 17.95 -0.05
N TYR A 205 6.21 18.25 0.94
CA TYR A 205 6.35 19.62 1.46
C TYR A 205 6.95 20.60 0.44
N CYS A 206 7.89 20.12 -0.36
CA CYS A 206 8.58 20.89 -1.39
C CYS A 206 7.84 20.96 -2.72
N SER A 207 6.66 20.32 -2.84
CA SER A 207 5.83 20.38 -4.04
C SER A 207 5.51 21.83 -4.42
N ASN A 208 5.52 22.11 -5.71
CA ASN A 208 5.27 23.45 -6.25
C ASN A 208 3.78 23.85 -6.22
N PHE A 209 2.89 22.92 -5.86
CA PHE A 209 1.46 23.17 -5.81
C PHE A 209 1.05 23.85 -4.52
N PHE A 210 0.11 24.79 -4.62
CA PHE A 210 -0.49 25.40 -3.43
C PHE A 210 -1.44 24.41 -2.75
N HIS A 211 -0.93 23.70 -1.76
CA HIS A 211 -1.69 22.70 -1.02
C HIS A 211 -1.39 22.75 0.49
N PRO A 212 -1.91 23.76 1.23
CA PRO A 212 -1.56 23.99 2.63
C PRO A 212 -1.92 22.82 3.56
N PHE A 213 -2.93 22.00 3.24
CA PHE A 213 -3.24 20.78 3.99
C PHE A 213 -2.10 19.75 3.83
N SER A 214 -1.62 19.53 2.61
CA SER A 214 -0.47 18.64 2.36
C SER A 214 0.77 19.14 3.10
N GLN A 215 1.08 20.41 3.00
CA GLN A 215 2.22 21.00 3.71
C GLN A 215 2.14 20.80 5.23
N GLY A 216 0.96 21.00 5.83
CA GLY A 216 0.74 20.80 7.27
C GLY A 216 0.94 19.32 7.67
N ILE A 217 0.39 18.38 6.91
CA ILE A 217 0.54 16.94 7.16
C ILE A 217 2.00 16.53 6.96
N ALA A 218 2.68 17.01 5.92
CA ALA A 218 4.08 16.71 5.64
C ALA A 218 5.01 17.18 6.76
N LEU A 219 4.80 18.40 7.28
CA LEU A 219 5.54 18.92 8.43
C LEU A 219 5.38 18.05 9.67
N GLU A 220 4.15 17.65 9.99
CA GLU A 220 3.88 16.76 11.11
C GLU A 220 4.51 15.38 10.88
N GLY A 221 4.42 14.82 9.67
CA GLY A 221 5.09 13.57 9.30
C GLY A 221 6.61 13.63 9.54
N MET A 222 7.29 14.68 9.08
CA MET A 222 8.72 14.90 9.33
C MET A 222 9.03 15.02 10.83
N PHE A 223 8.19 15.73 11.60
CA PHE A 223 8.34 15.87 13.05
C PHE A 223 8.21 14.50 13.75
N ILE A 224 7.24 13.69 13.35
CA ILE A 224 7.04 12.33 13.88
C ILE A 224 8.26 11.46 13.59
N VAL A 225 8.76 11.43 12.34
CA VAL A 225 9.95 10.66 11.97
C VAL A 225 11.15 11.08 12.79
N LYS A 226 11.42 12.38 12.91
CA LYS A 226 12.53 12.93 13.71
C LYS A 226 12.53 12.43 15.14
N ASN A 227 11.35 12.33 15.76
CA ASN A 227 11.25 11.98 17.17
C ASN A 227 11.18 10.46 17.44
N ASN A 228 10.87 9.65 16.43
CA ASN A 228 10.57 8.22 16.64
C ASN A 228 11.50 7.27 15.90
N LEU A 229 12.09 7.64 14.75
CA LEU A 229 12.89 6.72 13.95
C LEU A 229 14.09 6.14 14.74
N ILE A 230 14.80 6.98 15.47
CA ILE A 230 15.96 6.53 16.27
C ILE A 230 15.51 5.57 17.36
N ASN A 231 14.38 5.83 18.01
CA ASN A 231 13.83 4.95 19.04
C ASN A 231 13.40 3.60 18.44
N ALA A 232 12.67 3.60 17.32
CA ALA A 232 12.27 2.39 16.62
C ALA A 232 13.46 1.57 16.10
N TYR A 233 14.59 2.23 15.75
CA TYR A 233 15.81 1.57 15.32
C TYR A 233 16.55 0.90 16.50
N HIS A 234 16.70 1.58 17.63
CA HIS A 234 17.42 1.05 18.78
C HIS A 234 16.62 0.00 19.54
N ASP A 235 15.32 0.25 19.73
CA ASP A 235 14.37 -0.66 20.36
C ASP A 235 13.24 -1.02 19.39
N GLY A 236 13.44 -2.13 18.67
CA GLY A 236 12.45 -2.64 17.72
C GLY A 236 11.14 -3.12 18.35
N SER A 237 11.09 -3.29 19.69
CA SER A 237 9.90 -3.67 20.44
C SER A 237 9.07 -2.48 20.92
N ASN A 238 9.56 -1.25 20.76
CA ASN A 238 8.86 -0.03 21.13
C ASN A 238 7.68 0.22 20.19
N LEU A 239 6.49 -0.24 20.59
CA LEU A 239 5.27 -0.17 19.78
C LEU A 239 4.81 1.27 19.55
N ASP A 240 5.06 2.19 20.48
CA ASP A 240 4.70 3.59 20.30
C ASP A 240 5.53 4.22 19.17
N ALA A 241 6.87 4.00 19.20
CA ALA A 241 7.73 4.47 18.12
C ALA A 241 7.39 3.82 16.78
N ARG A 242 7.12 2.51 16.76
CA ARG A 242 6.66 1.78 15.56
C ARG A 242 5.35 2.33 15.00
N GLY A 243 4.35 2.57 15.87
CA GLY A 243 3.06 3.13 15.48
C GLY A 243 3.20 4.54 14.91
N ASN A 244 4.00 5.39 15.55
CA ASN A 244 4.29 6.72 15.05
C ASN A 244 4.96 6.68 13.67
N MET A 245 5.92 5.76 13.46
CA MET A 245 6.54 5.59 12.14
C MET A 245 5.56 5.12 11.06
N LEU A 246 4.63 4.20 11.36
CA LEU A 246 3.56 3.81 10.44
C LEU A 246 2.67 5.00 10.06
N ALA A 247 2.27 5.80 11.05
CA ALA A 247 1.47 6.99 10.80
C ALA A 247 2.21 7.98 9.87
N ALA A 248 3.50 8.27 10.16
CA ALA A 248 4.31 9.17 9.35
C ALA A 248 4.49 8.66 7.90
N SER A 249 4.68 7.35 7.72
CA SER A 249 4.77 6.71 6.40
C SER A 249 3.51 6.93 5.58
N SER A 250 2.34 6.63 6.18
CA SER A 250 1.04 6.84 5.52
C SER A 250 0.80 8.31 5.20
N MET A 251 1.22 9.24 6.07
CA MET A 251 1.11 10.69 5.83
C MET A 251 1.93 11.11 4.61
N GLY A 252 3.17 10.65 4.47
CA GLY A 252 4.03 11.00 3.34
C GLY A 252 3.45 10.59 1.98
N CYS A 253 2.99 9.36 1.86
CA CYS A 253 2.41 8.85 0.61
C CYS A 253 1.03 9.44 0.29
N LEU A 254 0.19 9.65 1.31
CA LEU A 254 -1.13 10.28 1.13
C LEU A 254 -1.03 11.62 0.40
N LEU A 255 0.04 12.35 0.64
CA LEU A 255 0.28 13.67 0.06
C LEU A 255 0.84 13.58 -1.36
N TYR A 256 1.78 12.69 -1.58
CA TYR A 256 2.39 12.45 -2.89
C TYR A 256 1.36 12.04 -3.93
N THR A 257 0.42 11.16 -3.57
CA THR A 257 -0.65 10.71 -4.48
C THR A 257 -1.76 11.71 -4.69
N SER A 258 -1.94 12.70 -3.81
CA SER A 258 -2.90 13.78 -4.04
C SER A 258 -2.37 14.81 -5.03
N ASP A 259 -1.05 15.01 -5.06
CA ASP A 259 -0.39 15.96 -5.96
C ASP A 259 -0.11 15.35 -7.35
N ALA A 260 0.29 14.07 -7.41
CA ALA A 260 0.62 13.40 -8.67
C ALA A 260 -0.57 13.24 -9.62
N ALA A 261 -1.81 13.19 -9.12
CA ALA A 261 -3.00 13.09 -9.96
C ALA A 261 -3.29 14.37 -10.77
N ASP A 262 -2.69 15.50 -10.37
CA ASP A 262 -2.88 16.81 -11.02
C ASP A 262 -1.57 17.32 -11.69
N ASP A 263 -0.48 16.54 -11.64
CA ASP A 263 0.80 16.89 -12.27
C ASP A 263 0.93 16.24 -13.65
N PRO A 264 0.87 17.03 -14.76
CA PRO A 264 1.06 16.50 -16.11
C PRO A 264 2.52 16.12 -16.43
N THR A 265 3.43 16.21 -15.46
CA THR A 265 4.86 15.95 -15.61
C THR A 265 5.39 14.76 -14.79
N CYS A 266 4.52 14.08 -14.04
CA CYS A 266 4.85 12.83 -13.31
C CYS A 266 4.52 11.61 -14.13
#